data_e528badf678f2d790be84be513d241c1
#
_entry.id   e528badf678f2d790be84be513d241c1
#
_cell.length_a   1.000
_cell.length_b   1.000
_cell.length_c   1.000
_cell.angle_alpha   90.00
_cell.angle_beta   90.00
_cell.angle_gamma   90.00
#
_symmetry.space_group_name_H-M   'P 1'
#
loop_
_entity.id
_entity.type
_entity.pdbx_description
1 polymer ?
#
loop_
_entity_poly.entity_id
_entity_poly.type
_entity_poly.pdbx_seq_one_letter_code
_entity_poly.pdbx_strand_id
1 'polypeptide(L)'
;MKATHKDWILFNGRIVNTKEEQPMVALEERGFQFGDGIYEVFRIYDGKPHLLDLHLERFFKSMEEIKLIAPFTKEELVEELHQMIEKNQFQEDGNVYLQISRGAQARNHVYEKDLQPTYFANIVSFPRPVATMEVGIKVTVEEDIRWKFCHIKSLNLLPNIMIKNKINEQGYQEAILVRDGVVTEGCHSNFFIVKNDKLITHPADHFILHGITRHYVITLAKELHIKVEEREFSLQEVYEADECFFTATPLEIFPVVQIGDEQFASGERGPITKKLQSAYEESISLFKVTN
;
A
#
# COMPACT_ATOMS: atom_id res chain seq x y z
N MET A 1 -11.74 -4.23 -14.95
CA MET A 1 -13.06 -3.88 -14.35
C MET A 1 -12.95 -2.48 -13.75
N LYS A 2 -13.98 -1.63 -13.91
CA LYS A 2 -14.01 -0.37 -13.14
C LYS A 2 -14.27 -0.73 -11.69
N ALA A 3 -13.41 -0.27 -10.78
CA ALA A 3 -13.63 -0.42 -9.35
C ALA A 3 -14.94 0.29 -8.97
N THR A 4 -15.88 -0.43 -8.39
CA THR A 4 -17.16 0.13 -7.92
C THR A 4 -17.07 0.28 -6.40
N HIS A 5 -17.22 1.51 -5.93
CA HIS A 5 -17.36 1.78 -4.50
C HIS A 5 -18.69 1.22 -3.99
N LYS A 6 -18.68 0.71 -2.76
CA LYS A 6 -19.91 0.34 -2.07
C LYS A 6 -20.67 1.59 -1.61
N ASP A 7 -21.96 1.42 -1.39
CA ASP A 7 -22.88 2.55 -1.16
C ASP A 7 -22.70 3.20 0.22
N TRP A 8 -22.33 2.42 1.24
CA TRP A 8 -22.11 2.92 2.59
C TRP A 8 -20.63 3.24 2.82
N ILE A 9 -20.37 4.46 3.26
CA ILE A 9 -19.04 4.96 3.59
C ILE A 9 -19.00 5.46 5.03
N LEU A 10 -17.83 5.47 5.64
CA LEU A 10 -17.55 6.24 6.85
C LEU A 10 -17.21 7.68 6.44
N PHE A 11 -17.84 8.67 7.07
CA PHE A 11 -17.50 10.07 6.84
C PHE A 11 -17.68 10.86 8.15
N ASN A 12 -16.57 11.35 8.71
CA ASN A 12 -16.52 12.14 9.95
C ASN A 12 -17.36 11.53 11.08
N GLY A 13 -17.14 10.25 11.43
CA GLY A 13 -17.83 9.53 12.52
C GLY A 13 -19.24 9.05 12.20
N ARG A 14 -19.70 9.20 10.94
CA ARG A 14 -21.03 8.74 10.53
C ARG A 14 -20.93 7.72 9.40
N ILE A 15 -21.77 6.71 9.45
CA ILE A 15 -21.98 5.79 8.33
C ILE A 15 -23.07 6.38 7.42
N VAL A 16 -22.66 6.77 6.21
CA VAL A 16 -23.49 7.52 5.26
C VAL A 16 -23.73 6.69 4.00
N ASN A 17 -24.99 6.66 3.53
CA ASN A 17 -25.34 6.07 2.24
C ASN A 17 -25.19 7.12 1.12
N THR A 18 -24.25 6.92 0.22
CA THR A 18 -23.93 7.87 -0.86
C THR A 18 -25.03 8.03 -1.91
N LYS A 19 -26.05 7.15 -1.93
CA LYS A 19 -27.24 7.30 -2.78
C LYS A 19 -28.29 8.24 -2.16
N GLU A 20 -28.26 8.41 -0.86
CA GLU A 20 -29.22 9.22 -0.11
C GLU A 20 -28.63 10.58 0.28
N GLU A 21 -27.35 10.59 0.70
CA GLU A 21 -26.61 11.79 1.07
C GLU A 21 -25.24 11.77 0.38
N GLN A 22 -24.90 12.84 -0.31
CA GLN A 22 -23.56 13.00 -0.90
C GLN A 22 -22.69 13.84 0.03
N PRO A 23 -21.73 13.25 0.75
CA PRO A 23 -20.84 14.00 1.61
C PRO A 23 -20.03 15.03 0.84
N MET A 24 -19.91 16.22 1.41
CA MET A 24 -19.20 17.34 0.80
C MET A 24 -17.97 17.70 1.64
N VAL A 25 -16.89 17.99 0.95
CA VAL A 25 -15.66 18.49 1.53
C VAL A 25 -15.55 19.99 1.24
N ALA A 26 -15.16 20.78 2.23
CA ALA A 26 -15.02 22.21 2.06
C ALA A 26 -13.96 22.56 1.00
N LEU A 27 -14.14 23.67 0.27
CA LEU A 27 -13.18 24.15 -0.72
C LEU A 27 -11.83 24.48 -0.08
N GLU A 28 -11.85 24.94 1.16
CA GLU A 28 -10.67 25.30 1.97
C GLU A 28 -10.04 24.11 2.68
N GLU A 29 -10.45 22.87 2.35
CA GLU A 29 -9.92 21.66 2.96
C GLU A 29 -8.43 21.48 2.60
N ARG A 30 -7.59 21.33 3.64
CA ARG A 30 -6.13 21.33 3.50
C ARG A 30 -5.58 20.09 2.79
N GLY A 31 -6.25 18.96 2.92
CA GLY A 31 -5.92 17.74 2.16
C GLY A 31 -6.05 17.97 0.65
N PHE A 32 -7.10 18.69 0.22
CA PHE A 32 -7.30 19.07 -1.17
C PHE A 32 -6.31 20.16 -1.64
N GLN A 33 -6.02 21.17 -0.80
CA GLN A 33 -5.17 22.31 -1.19
C GLN A 33 -3.67 22.06 -1.09
N PHE A 34 -3.22 21.20 -0.17
CA PHE A 34 -1.81 21.02 0.18
C PHE A 34 -1.36 19.55 0.23
N GLY A 35 -2.29 18.59 0.17
CA GLY A 35 -1.98 17.21 0.51
C GLY A 35 -1.67 17.03 2.01
N ASP A 36 -2.21 17.93 2.88
CA ASP A 36 -1.96 17.92 4.33
C ASP A 36 -2.82 16.85 5.02
N GLY A 37 -2.40 15.61 4.87
CA GLY A 37 -3.09 14.45 5.40
C GLY A 37 -2.36 13.16 5.05
N ILE A 38 -2.91 12.07 5.56
CA ILE A 38 -2.39 10.72 5.37
C ILE A 38 -3.52 9.78 4.94
N TYR A 39 -3.15 8.61 4.42
CA TYR A 39 -4.11 7.59 4.06
C TYR A 39 -3.62 6.19 4.41
N GLU A 40 -4.55 5.25 4.46
CA GLU A 40 -4.24 3.83 4.63
C GLU A 40 -5.08 2.99 3.68
N VAL A 41 -4.54 1.84 3.29
CA VAL A 41 -5.28 0.84 2.52
C VAL A 41 -5.04 -0.52 3.15
N PHE A 42 -6.08 -1.21 3.51
CA PHE A 42 -6.00 -2.58 3.99
C PHE A 42 -6.92 -3.51 3.23
N ARG A 43 -6.54 -4.77 3.21
CA ARG A 43 -7.26 -5.82 2.51
C ARG A 43 -8.40 -6.37 3.34
N ILE A 44 -9.50 -6.70 2.67
CA ILE A 44 -10.59 -7.54 3.21
C ILE A 44 -10.56 -8.87 2.46
N TYR A 45 -10.60 -9.98 3.18
CA TYR A 45 -10.80 -11.32 2.65
C TYR A 45 -12.07 -11.91 3.26
N ASP A 46 -13.03 -12.33 2.43
CA ASP A 46 -14.33 -12.83 2.87
C ASP A 46 -15.01 -11.91 3.91
N GLY A 47 -15.01 -10.61 3.66
CA GLY A 47 -15.62 -9.64 4.55
C GLY A 47 -14.80 -9.27 5.81
N LYS A 48 -13.65 -9.90 6.04
CA LYS A 48 -12.82 -9.70 7.25
C LYS A 48 -11.57 -8.88 6.97
N PRO A 49 -11.32 -7.77 7.70
CA PRO A 49 -10.11 -6.96 7.54
C PRO A 49 -8.85 -7.74 7.92
N HIS A 50 -7.89 -7.83 7.02
CA HIS A 50 -6.64 -8.56 7.22
C HIS A 50 -5.52 -7.63 7.72
N LEU A 51 -4.79 -8.05 8.75
CA LEU A 51 -3.70 -7.31 9.40
C LEU A 51 -4.10 -5.88 9.83
N LEU A 52 -5.37 -5.69 10.21
CA LEU A 52 -5.93 -4.36 10.52
C LEU A 52 -5.11 -3.63 11.58
N ASP A 53 -4.69 -4.31 12.64
CA ASP A 53 -3.91 -3.70 13.73
C ASP A 53 -2.61 -3.06 13.22
N LEU A 54 -1.84 -3.76 12.38
CA LEU A 54 -0.60 -3.24 11.79
C LEU A 54 -0.86 -2.04 10.87
N HIS A 55 -1.95 -2.08 10.10
CA HIS A 55 -2.36 -0.97 9.25
C HIS A 55 -2.73 0.27 10.08
N LEU A 56 -3.49 0.10 11.15
CA LEU A 56 -3.86 1.20 12.04
C LEU A 56 -2.67 1.75 12.82
N GLU A 57 -1.75 0.90 13.29
CA GLU A 57 -0.50 1.35 13.91
C GLU A 57 0.30 2.26 12.97
N ARG A 58 0.45 1.89 11.68
CA ARG A 58 1.12 2.73 10.68
C ARG A 58 0.33 4.01 10.39
N PHE A 59 -1.00 3.94 10.37
CA PHE A 59 -1.86 5.09 10.19
C PHE A 59 -1.66 6.13 11.30
N PHE A 60 -1.74 5.73 12.56
CA PHE A 60 -1.50 6.61 13.71
C PHE A 60 -0.07 7.14 13.75
N LYS A 61 0.92 6.30 13.44
CA LYS A 61 2.32 6.74 13.34
C LYS A 61 2.50 7.81 12.25
N SER A 62 1.88 7.64 11.08
CA SER A 62 1.93 8.67 10.03
C SER A 62 1.24 9.97 10.43
N MET A 63 0.16 9.91 11.24
CA MET A 63 -0.47 11.11 11.83
C MET A 63 0.48 11.82 12.79
N GLU A 64 1.16 11.08 13.67
CA GLU A 64 2.13 11.62 14.62
C GLU A 64 3.25 12.38 13.90
N GLU A 65 3.81 11.80 12.83
CA GLU A 65 4.89 12.39 12.02
C GLU A 65 4.50 13.79 11.46
N ILE A 66 3.24 13.97 11.05
CA ILE A 66 2.74 15.26 10.55
C ILE A 66 2.03 16.08 11.64
N LYS A 67 2.09 15.63 12.90
CA LYS A 67 1.44 16.29 14.06
C LYS A 67 -0.06 16.53 13.82
N LEU A 68 -0.75 15.55 13.24
CA LEU A 68 -2.19 15.57 13.06
C LEU A 68 -2.83 14.82 14.22
N ILE A 69 -3.75 15.47 14.93
CA ILE A 69 -4.44 14.89 16.09
C ILE A 69 -5.70 14.18 15.58
N ALA A 70 -5.83 12.89 15.91
CA ALA A 70 -7.05 12.13 15.59
C ALA A 70 -8.25 12.67 16.38
N PRO A 71 -9.43 12.76 15.76
CA PRO A 71 -10.68 13.07 16.48
C PRO A 71 -11.32 11.83 17.12
N PHE A 72 -10.63 10.68 17.10
CA PHE A 72 -11.09 9.37 17.57
C PHE A 72 -9.94 8.58 18.20
N THR A 73 -10.25 7.58 19.00
CA THR A 73 -9.31 6.55 19.46
C THR A 73 -9.17 5.43 18.41
N LYS A 74 -8.17 4.55 18.56
CA LYS A 74 -8.01 3.39 17.68
C LYS A 74 -9.24 2.47 17.76
N GLU A 75 -9.77 2.26 18.95
CA GLU A 75 -10.93 1.40 19.22
C GLU A 75 -12.21 1.95 18.58
N GLU A 76 -12.44 3.27 18.68
CA GLU A 76 -13.56 3.94 18.01
C GLU A 76 -13.47 3.79 16.48
N LEU A 77 -12.29 4.01 15.91
CA LEU A 77 -12.09 3.85 14.46
C LEU A 77 -12.32 2.41 14.01
N VAL A 78 -11.86 1.42 14.77
CA VAL A 78 -12.11 -0.02 14.49
C VAL A 78 -13.59 -0.31 14.45
N GLU A 79 -14.36 0.19 15.42
CA GLU A 79 -15.81 0.02 15.48
C GLU A 79 -16.52 0.67 14.28
N GLU A 80 -16.14 1.90 13.92
CA GLU A 80 -16.68 2.60 12.75
C GLU A 80 -16.41 1.86 11.44
N LEU A 81 -15.21 1.30 11.28
CA LEU A 81 -14.84 0.51 10.11
C LEU A 81 -15.64 -0.80 10.03
N HIS A 82 -15.86 -1.49 11.15
CA HIS A 82 -16.69 -2.69 11.21
C HIS A 82 -18.14 -2.37 10.87
N GLN A 83 -18.71 -1.29 11.42
CA GLN A 83 -20.06 -0.83 11.10
C GLN A 83 -20.24 -0.52 9.60
N MET A 84 -19.23 0.10 8.97
CA MET A 84 -19.23 0.36 7.53
C MET A 84 -19.23 -0.95 6.73
N ILE A 85 -18.43 -1.95 7.11
CA ILE A 85 -18.36 -3.26 6.46
C ILE A 85 -19.70 -3.98 6.60
N GLU A 86 -20.27 -4.00 7.79
CA GLU A 86 -21.56 -4.63 8.10
C GLU A 86 -22.72 -3.98 7.31
N LYS A 87 -22.81 -2.64 7.30
CA LYS A 87 -23.85 -1.91 6.55
C LYS A 87 -23.81 -2.20 5.05
N ASN A 88 -22.64 -2.45 4.50
CA ASN A 88 -22.47 -2.87 3.11
C ASN A 88 -22.77 -4.37 2.91
N GLN A 89 -22.97 -5.16 3.97
CA GLN A 89 -23.08 -6.62 3.90
C GLN A 89 -21.91 -7.23 3.08
N PHE A 90 -20.70 -6.67 3.27
CA PHE A 90 -19.55 -7.01 2.44
C PHE A 90 -18.96 -8.35 2.86
N GLN A 91 -19.10 -9.36 2.00
CA GLN A 91 -18.68 -10.76 2.24
C GLN A 91 -17.68 -11.27 1.17
N GLU A 92 -17.14 -10.36 0.38
CA GLU A 92 -16.22 -10.66 -0.72
C GLU A 92 -14.81 -10.12 -0.45
N ASP A 93 -13.88 -10.38 -1.36
CA ASP A 93 -12.54 -9.81 -1.31
C ASP A 93 -12.56 -8.35 -1.79
N GLY A 94 -11.89 -7.49 -1.05
CA GLY A 94 -11.87 -6.07 -1.35
C GLY A 94 -10.76 -5.29 -0.65
N ASN A 95 -10.77 -3.99 -0.86
CA ASN A 95 -9.89 -3.05 -0.17
C ASN A 95 -10.72 -2.00 0.55
N VAL A 96 -10.30 -1.64 1.76
CA VAL A 96 -10.73 -0.40 2.41
C VAL A 96 -9.68 0.66 2.14
N TYR A 97 -10.14 1.81 1.67
CA TYR A 97 -9.35 3.04 1.67
C TYR A 97 -9.81 3.91 2.83
N LEU A 98 -8.89 4.34 3.65
CA LEU A 98 -9.09 5.23 4.80
C LEU A 98 -8.20 6.46 4.61
N GLN A 99 -8.74 7.65 4.78
CA GLN A 99 -8.02 8.91 4.68
C GLN A 99 -8.39 9.84 5.82
N ILE A 100 -7.41 10.59 6.32
CA ILE A 100 -7.61 11.72 7.20
C ILE A 100 -6.76 12.89 6.75
N SER A 101 -7.33 14.07 6.75
CA SER A 101 -6.65 15.34 6.48
C SER A 101 -6.86 16.30 7.65
N ARG A 102 -6.04 17.35 7.72
CA ARG A 102 -6.04 18.27 8.86
C ARG A 102 -7.34 19.05 9.01
N GLY A 103 -8.18 19.11 7.99
CA GLY A 103 -9.43 19.90 8.00
C GLY A 103 -9.32 21.19 7.20
N ALA A 104 -10.33 22.05 7.36
CA ALA A 104 -10.51 23.25 6.54
C ALA A 104 -10.17 24.53 7.29
N GLN A 105 -9.45 25.43 6.62
CA GLN A 105 -9.22 26.82 7.02
C GLN A 105 -8.94 27.69 5.81
N ALA A 106 -9.07 29.01 5.93
CA ALA A 106 -8.63 29.96 4.91
C ALA A 106 -7.17 29.65 4.50
N ARG A 107 -6.88 29.67 3.18
CA ARG A 107 -5.59 29.22 2.64
C ARG A 107 -4.40 29.90 3.29
N ASN A 108 -3.68 29.15 4.11
CA ASN A 108 -2.43 29.54 4.77
C ASN A 108 -1.54 28.32 4.92
N HIS A 109 -0.22 28.43 4.73
CA HIS A 109 0.73 27.36 4.99
C HIS A 109 0.79 26.99 6.48
N VAL A 110 0.71 27.99 7.35
CA VAL A 110 0.59 27.76 8.80
C VAL A 110 -0.84 27.34 9.11
N TYR A 111 -1.00 26.19 9.77
CA TYR A 111 -2.31 25.70 10.20
C TYR A 111 -2.66 26.17 11.61
N GLU A 112 -3.95 26.36 11.86
CA GLU A 112 -4.50 26.63 13.19
C GLU A 112 -4.47 25.36 14.04
N LYS A 113 -4.30 25.50 15.37
CA LYS A 113 -4.12 24.36 16.27
C LYS A 113 -5.39 23.53 16.48
N ASP A 114 -6.55 24.17 16.39
CA ASP A 114 -7.85 23.57 16.76
C ASP A 114 -8.70 23.19 15.54
N LEU A 115 -8.06 22.91 14.39
CA LEU A 115 -8.77 22.44 13.20
C LEU A 115 -9.43 21.10 13.47
N GLN A 116 -10.64 20.96 12.95
CA GLN A 116 -11.34 19.67 12.96
C GLN A 116 -10.90 18.85 11.75
N PRO A 117 -10.26 17.68 11.93
CA PRO A 117 -9.87 16.83 10.82
C PRO A 117 -11.07 16.38 9.99
N THR A 118 -10.84 16.20 8.70
CA THR A 118 -11.79 15.53 7.81
C THR A 118 -11.32 14.12 7.55
N TYR A 119 -12.15 13.12 7.82
CA TYR A 119 -11.79 11.73 7.54
C TYR A 119 -12.92 10.94 6.91
N PHE A 120 -12.55 9.96 6.12
CA PHE A 120 -13.49 9.04 5.51
C PHE A 120 -12.85 7.69 5.23
N ALA A 121 -13.69 6.66 5.12
CA ALA A 121 -13.32 5.37 4.57
C ALA A 121 -14.37 4.87 3.60
N ASN A 122 -13.92 4.11 2.60
CA ASN A 122 -14.81 3.42 1.66
C ASN A 122 -14.30 2.02 1.35
N ILE A 123 -15.18 1.17 0.83
CA ILE A 123 -14.88 -0.19 0.41
C ILE A 123 -14.98 -0.28 -1.11
N VAL A 124 -14.01 -0.96 -1.71
CA VAL A 124 -13.99 -1.28 -3.14
C VAL A 124 -13.84 -2.79 -3.29
N SER A 125 -14.76 -3.42 -4.03
CA SER A 125 -14.61 -4.84 -4.43
C SER A 125 -13.36 -4.97 -5.30
N PHE A 126 -12.47 -5.84 -4.89
CA PHE A 126 -11.22 -6.08 -5.59
C PHE A 126 -10.80 -7.54 -5.39
N PRO A 127 -11.13 -8.44 -6.33
CA PRO A 127 -10.74 -9.83 -6.22
C PRO A 127 -9.21 -9.98 -6.22
N ARG A 128 -8.70 -11.04 -5.62
CA ARG A 128 -7.26 -11.32 -5.61
C ARG A 128 -6.75 -11.45 -7.06
N PRO A 129 -5.65 -10.79 -7.41
CA PRO A 129 -5.11 -10.83 -8.78
C PRO A 129 -4.24 -12.09 -9.02
N VAL A 130 -4.77 -13.27 -8.74
CA VAL A 130 -4.05 -14.55 -8.79
C VAL A 130 -3.31 -14.76 -10.12
N ALA A 131 -3.96 -14.47 -11.24
CA ALA A 131 -3.33 -14.60 -12.55
C ALA A 131 -2.07 -13.72 -12.70
N THR A 132 -2.09 -12.49 -12.19
CA THR A 132 -0.92 -11.61 -12.20
C THR A 132 0.19 -12.14 -11.28
N MET A 133 -0.19 -12.69 -10.13
CA MET A 133 0.76 -13.29 -9.19
C MET A 133 1.41 -14.55 -9.75
N GLU A 134 0.73 -15.27 -10.63
CA GLU A 134 1.26 -16.48 -11.28
C GLU A 134 2.14 -16.15 -12.49
N VAL A 135 1.66 -15.26 -13.36
CA VAL A 135 2.34 -14.92 -14.63
C VAL A 135 3.48 -13.93 -14.41
N GLY A 136 3.37 -13.07 -13.41
CA GLY A 136 4.32 -11.98 -13.18
C GLY A 136 4.05 -10.72 -14.01
N ILE A 137 4.86 -9.69 -13.77
CA ILE A 137 4.70 -8.36 -14.35
C ILE A 137 5.94 -7.92 -15.13
N LYS A 138 5.71 -6.98 -16.06
CA LYS A 138 6.76 -6.26 -16.78
C LYS A 138 6.98 -4.91 -16.11
N VAL A 139 8.22 -4.58 -15.86
CA VAL A 139 8.61 -3.36 -15.14
C VAL A 139 9.67 -2.58 -15.91
N THR A 140 9.84 -1.33 -15.56
CA THR A 140 10.96 -0.50 -16.03
C THR A 140 11.75 0.05 -14.86
N VAL A 141 12.81 0.80 -15.14
CA VAL A 141 13.61 1.49 -14.15
C VAL A 141 13.38 3.00 -14.30
N GLU A 142 13.12 3.68 -13.20
CA GLU A 142 12.88 5.12 -13.17
C GLU A 142 13.67 5.79 -12.04
N GLU A 143 14.00 7.07 -12.22
CA GLU A 143 14.56 7.88 -11.15
C GLU A 143 13.54 8.08 -10.02
N ASP A 144 13.96 7.93 -8.78
CA ASP A 144 13.13 8.21 -7.61
C ASP A 144 13.09 9.72 -7.32
N ILE A 145 12.12 10.39 -7.94
CA ILE A 145 11.86 11.83 -7.79
C ILE A 145 10.94 12.18 -6.61
N ARG A 146 10.60 11.21 -5.77
CA ARG A 146 9.75 11.44 -4.60
C ARG A 146 10.51 12.25 -3.53
N TRP A 147 9.78 12.77 -2.55
CA TRP A 147 10.37 13.45 -1.41
C TRP A 147 11.19 12.49 -0.51
N LYS A 148 11.83 13.02 0.55
CA LYS A 148 12.68 12.21 1.44
C LYS A 148 11.98 11.67 2.69
N PHE A 149 10.66 11.69 2.75
CA PHE A 149 9.85 11.20 3.88
C PHE A 149 8.84 10.15 3.42
N CYS A 150 9.30 9.19 2.60
CA CYS A 150 8.45 8.15 2.00
C CYS A 150 7.85 7.18 3.04
N HIS A 151 8.44 7.10 4.25
CA HIS A 151 7.90 6.34 5.37
C HIS A 151 6.55 6.88 5.87
N ILE A 152 6.27 8.17 5.68
CA ILE A 152 4.96 8.77 5.97
C ILE A 152 4.00 8.43 4.84
N LYS A 153 2.91 7.74 5.14
CA LYS A 153 1.90 7.40 4.13
C LYS A 153 0.98 8.59 3.84
N SER A 154 1.58 9.66 3.29
CA SER A 154 0.95 10.97 3.06
C SER A 154 0.17 11.03 1.75
N LEU A 155 -0.70 12.04 1.61
CA LEU A 155 -1.45 12.35 0.40
C LEU A 155 -0.58 12.95 -0.73
N ASN A 156 0.71 13.19 -0.50
CA ASN A 156 1.64 13.81 -1.45
C ASN A 156 2.15 12.81 -2.49
N LEU A 157 1.27 12.30 -3.33
CA LEU A 157 1.52 11.23 -4.29
C LEU A 157 1.80 11.72 -5.73
N LEU A 158 1.93 13.02 -5.96
CA LEU A 158 2.10 13.54 -7.32
C LEU A 158 3.30 12.93 -8.05
N PRO A 159 4.51 12.80 -7.46
CA PRO A 159 5.63 12.12 -8.11
C PRO A 159 5.33 10.65 -8.47
N ASN A 160 4.70 9.90 -7.55
CA ASN A 160 4.29 8.52 -7.77
C ASN A 160 3.32 8.41 -8.96
N ILE A 161 2.33 9.32 -9.03
CA ILE A 161 1.33 9.36 -10.11
C ILE A 161 1.99 9.71 -11.44
N MET A 162 2.92 10.67 -11.48
CA MET A 162 3.64 11.05 -12.70
C MET A 162 4.43 9.87 -13.27
N ILE A 163 5.21 9.17 -12.43
CA ILE A 163 5.96 7.99 -12.84
C ILE A 163 4.99 6.90 -13.30
N LYS A 164 3.96 6.61 -12.51
CA LYS A 164 3.00 5.53 -12.81
C LYS A 164 2.27 5.72 -14.13
N ASN A 165 1.83 6.93 -14.46
CA ASN A 165 1.20 7.21 -15.75
C ASN A 165 2.21 7.08 -16.90
N LYS A 166 3.41 7.65 -16.76
CA LYS A 166 4.49 7.52 -17.76
C LYS A 166 4.76 6.06 -18.14
N ILE A 167 4.98 5.20 -17.14
CA ILE A 167 5.30 3.79 -17.39
C ILE A 167 4.10 3.00 -17.93
N ASN A 168 2.89 3.36 -17.50
CA ASN A 168 1.66 2.72 -18.00
C ASN A 168 1.44 3.01 -19.51
N GLU A 169 1.75 4.22 -19.97
CA GLU A 169 1.72 4.58 -21.41
C GLU A 169 2.73 3.76 -22.22
N GLN A 170 3.82 3.32 -21.59
CA GLN A 170 4.85 2.46 -22.17
C GLN A 170 4.53 0.95 -22.06
N GLY A 171 3.42 0.57 -21.40
CA GLY A 171 2.98 -0.81 -21.24
C GLY A 171 3.57 -1.56 -20.04
N TYR A 172 4.25 -0.86 -19.11
CA TYR A 172 4.78 -1.46 -17.88
C TYR A 172 3.78 -1.35 -16.72
N GLN A 173 3.79 -2.38 -15.86
CA GLN A 173 2.89 -2.46 -14.71
C GLN A 173 3.46 -1.79 -13.45
N GLU A 174 4.79 -1.72 -13.30
CA GLU A 174 5.45 -1.09 -12.16
C GLU A 174 6.83 -0.56 -12.57
N ALA A 175 7.46 0.27 -11.72
CA ALA A 175 8.84 0.70 -11.91
C ALA A 175 9.70 0.35 -10.69
N ILE A 176 10.96 0.00 -10.96
CA ILE A 176 12.03 -0.05 -9.97
C ILE A 176 12.55 1.37 -9.82
N LEU A 177 12.35 1.98 -8.66
CA LEU A 177 12.80 3.35 -8.40
C LEU A 177 14.24 3.35 -7.87
N VAL A 178 15.07 4.21 -8.46
CA VAL A 178 16.49 4.32 -8.12
C VAL A 178 16.80 5.74 -7.70
N ARG A 179 17.47 5.91 -6.55
CA ARG A 179 17.94 7.19 -6.03
C ARG A 179 19.43 7.11 -5.74
N ASP A 180 20.22 7.99 -6.36
CA ASP A 180 21.68 8.06 -6.16
C ASP A 180 22.38 6.70 -6.35
N GLY A 181 21.90 5.88 -7.30
CA GLY A 181 22.41 4.55 -7.60
C GLY A 181 21.89 3.42 -6.71
N VAL A 182 21.08 3.73 -5.69
CA VAL A 182 20.47 2.75 -4.78
C VAL A 182 19.01 2.51 -5.16
N VAL A 183 18.61 1.25 -5.21
CA VAL A 183 17.20 0.86 -5.41
C VAL A 183 16.43 1.13 -4.13
N THR A 184 15.33 1.89 -4.23
CA THR A 184 14.46 2.19 -3.09
C THR A 184 13.26 1.24 -3.04
N GLU A 185 12.22 1.49 -3.83
CA GLU A 185 11.00 0.67 -3.90
C GLU A 185 10.31 0.83 -5.26
N GLY A 186 9.02 0.53 -5.38
CA GLY A 186 8.21 0.80 -6.57
C GLY A 186 7.40 2.09 -6.45
N CYS A 187 6.55 2.36 -7.46
CA CYS A 187 5.67 3.53 -7.44
C CYS A 187 4.66 3.49 -6.27
N HIS A 188 4.21 2.29 -5.86
CA HIS A 188 3.24 2.08 -4.78
C HIS A 188 3.45 0.75 -4.06
N SER A 189 4.65 0.19 -4.14
CA SER A 189 5.01 -1.17 -3.69
C SER A 189 6.45 -1.21 -3.19
N ASN A 190 6.79 -2.14 -2.29
CA ASN A 190 8.17 -2.39 -1.89
C ASN A 190 8.83 -3.44 -2.79
N PHE A 191 10.13 -3.32 -2.99
CA PHE A 191 10.89 -4.16 -3.91
C PHE A 191 11.82 -5.14 -3.18
N PHE A 192 11.92 -6.34 -3.70
CA PHE A 192 12.76 -7.43 -3.20
C PHE A 192 13.53 -8.08 -4.33
N ILE A 193 14.75 -8.51 -4.03
CA ILE A 193 15.52 -9.42 -4.87
C ILE A 193 15.85 -10.69 -4.10
N VAL A 194 16.02 -11.79 -4.82
CA VAL A 194 16.58 -13.04 -4.30
C VAL A 194 17.93 -13.28 -4.96
N LYS A 195 18.95 -13.53 -4.17
CA LYS A 195 20.29 -13.88 -4.66
C LYS A 195 20.92 -14.93 -3.75
N ASN A 196 21.33 -16.06 -4.32
CA ASN A 196 21.90 -17.21 -3.58
C ASN A 196 21.01 -17.62 -2.40
N ASP A 197 19.73 -17.85 -2.64
CA ASP A 197 18.69 -18.23 -1.67
C ASP A 197 18.48 -17.23 -0.51
N LYS A 198 18.99 -16.00 -0.64
CA LYS A 198 18.77 -14.92 0.31
C LYS A 198 17.78 -13.91 -0.23
N LEU A 199 16.87 -13.48 0.61
CA LEU A 199 15.94 -12.40 0.34
C LEU A 199 16.57 -11.06 0.76
N ILE A 200 16.65 -10.12 -0.16
CA ILE A 200 17.26 -8.80 0.06
C ILE A 200 16.22 -7.73 -0.26
N THR A 201 16.13 -6.72 0.59
CA THR A 201 15.23 -5.56 0.38
C THR A 201 15.84 -4.31 1.02
N HIS A 202 15.46 -3.14 0.53
CA HIS A 202 15.88 -1.87 1.10
C HIS A 202 15.49 -1.79 2.59
N PRO A 203 16.34 -1.26 3.49
CA PRO A 203 16.01 -1.13 4.91
C PRO A 203 14.81 -0.21 5.11
N ALA A 204 14.04 -0.44 6.18
CA ALA A 204 12.89 0.40 6.51
C ALA A 204 13.34 1.75 7.08
N ASP A 205 13.88 2.61 6.23
CA ASP A 205 14.29 3.97 6.52
C ASP A 205 13.28 5.01 5.98
N HIS A 206 13.70 6.26 5.85
CA HIS A 206 12.84 7.35 5.37
C HIS A 206 12.66 7.41 3.84
N PHE A 207 13.41 6.62 3.06
CA PHE A 207 13.31 6.60 1.59
C PHE A 207 12.26 5.63 1.06
N ILE A 208 11.76 4.71 1.89
CA ILE A 208 10.71 3.76 1.50
C ILE A 208 9.52 3.81 2.46
N LEU A 209 8.35 3.38 1.98
CA LEU A 209 7.23 3.09 2.85
C LEU A 209 7.51 1.81 3.64
N HIS A 210 7.27 1.85 4.96
CA HIS A 210 7.30 0.64 5.80
C HIS A 210 6.07 -0.22 5.51
N GLY A 211 6.08 -0.95 4.39
CA GLY A 211 4.94 -1.69 3.89
C GLY A 211 4.51 -2.82 4.83
N ILE A 212 3.20 -2.94 5.09
CA ILE A 212 2.67 -4.03 5.93
C ILE A 212 2.88 -5.38 5.24
N THR A 213 2.61 -5.46 3.94
CA THR A 213 2.89 -6.68 3.16
C THR A 213 4.40 -6.98 3.14
N ARG A 214 5.27 -5.96 2.99
CA ARG A 214 6.72 -6.12 3.12
C ARG A 214 7.10 -6.75 4.47
N HIS A 215 6.62 -6.18 5.57
CA HIS A 215 6.87 -6.68 6.92
C HIS A 215 6.41 -8.13 7.07
N TYR A 216 5.22 -8.43 6.58
CA TYR A 216 4.64 -9.77 6.68
C TYR A 216 5.40 -10.81 5.85
N VAL A 217 5.84 -10.44 4.63
CA VAL A 217 6.70 -11.30 3.79
C VAL A 217 8.05 -11.59 4.45
N ILE A 218 8.65 -10.60 5.13
CA ILE A 218 9.88 -10.81 5.91
C ILE A 218 9.64 -11.79 7.06
N THR A 219 8.51 -11.71 7.73
CA THR A 219 8.12 -12.64 8.80
C THR A 219 7.98 -14.06 8.25
N LEU A 220 7.22 -14.25 7.18
CA LEU A 220 7.07 -15.54 6.51
C LEU A 220 8.40 -16.11 6.02
N ALA A 221 9.28 -15.27 5.46
CA ALA A 221 10.61 -15.70 5.03
C ALA A 221 11.44 -16.26 6.21
N LYS A 222 11.39 -15.61 7.37
CA LYS A 222 12.06 -16.09 8.59
C LYS A 222 11.48 -17.41 9.08
N GLU A 223 10.16 -17.56 9.09
CA GLU A 223 9.48 -18.82 9.46
C GLU A 223 9.83 -19.96 8.49
N LEU A 224 10.03 -19.66 7.22
CA LEU A 224 10.47 -20.60 6.19
C LEU A 224 12.00 -20.84 6.18
N HIS A 225 12.74 -20.28 7.16
CA HIS A 225 14.20 -20.36 7.26
C HIS A 225 14.94 -19.76 6.03
N ILE A 226 14.32 -18.79 5.33
CA ILE A 226 14.97 -18.03 4.29
C ILE A 226 15.73 -16.87 4.94
N LYS A 227 17.03 -16.75 4.64
CA LYS A 227 17.85 -15.67 5.17
C LYS A 227 17.38 -14.33 4.57
N VAL A 228 17.11 -13.33 5.42
CA VAL A 228 16.71 -11.99 5.02
C VAL A 228 17.82 -10.99 5.32
N GLU A 229 18.14 -10.14 4.35
CA GLU A 229 19.07 -9.01 4.49
C GLU A 229 18.33 -7.71 4.15
N GLU A 230 18.09 -6.89 5.17
CA GLU A 230 17.56 -5.53 5.00
C GLU A 230 18.74 -4.57 4.84
N ARG A 231 19.12 -4.28 3.60
CA ARG A 231 20.25 -3.42 3.22
C ARG A 231 20.02 -2.70 1.91
N GLU A 232 20.75 -1.64 1.68
CA GLU A 232 20.83 -1.00 0.36
C GLU A 232 21.43 -1.97 -0.67
N PHE A 233 20.99 -1.84 -1.91
CA PHE A 233 21.51 -2.57 -3.07
C PHE A 233 21.34 -1.74 -4.35
N SER A 234 22.23 -2.02 -5.31
CA SER A 234 22.30 -1.29 -6.56
C SER A 234 21.40 -1.90 -7.64
N LEU A 235 21.14 -1.14 -8.70
CA LEU A 235 20.48 -1.66 -9.90
C LEU A 235 21.29 -2.81 -10.56
N GLN A 236 22.62 -2.79 -10.46
CA GLN A 236 23.46 -3.88 -10.95
C GLN A 236 23.14 -5.19 -10.21
N GLU A 237 22.94 -5.14 -8.88
CA GLU A 237 22.56 -6.31 -8.11
C GLU A 237 21.17 -6.84 -8.48
N VAL A 238 20.26 -5.97 -8.94
CA VAL A 238 18.96 -6.40 -9.48
C VAL A 238 19.14 -7.25 -10.73
N TYR A 239 19.94 -6.79 -11.70
CA TYR A 239 20.19 -7.55 -12.94
C TYR A 239 20.95 -8.86 -12.71
N GLU A 240 21.69 -8.96 -11.61
CA GLU A 240 22.41 -10.17 -11.21
C GLU A 240 21.62 -11.08 -10.26
N ALA A 241 20.39 -10.71 -9.90
CA ALA A 241 19.55 -11.49 -8.98
C ALA A 241 18.94 -12.71 -9.68
N ASP A 242 18.65 -13.74 -8.88
CA ASP A 242 17.99 -14.96 -9.34
C ASP A 242 16.49 -14.76 -9.53
N GLU A 243 15.87 -13.97 -8.63
CA GLU A 243 14.45 -13.60 -8.66
C GLU A 243 14.29 -12.15 -8.20
N CYS A 244 13.23 -11.49 -8.64
CA CYS A 244 12.77 -10.26 -8.01
C CYS A 244 11.25 -10.15 -8.02
N PHE A 245 10.70 -9.44 -7.05
CA PHE A 245 9.28 -9.24 -6.91
C PHE A 245 8.95 -7.95 -6.14
N PHE A 246 7.73 -7.50 -6.27
CA PHE A 246 7.18 -6.43 -5.46
C PHE A 246 6.16 -6.95 -4.46
N THR A 247 5.92 -6.15 -3.42
CA THR A 247 4.86 -6.38 -2.44
C THR A 247 4.00 -5.14 -2.27
N ALA A 248 2.68 -5.34 -2.27
CA ALA A 248 1.71 -4.28 -1.99
C ALA A 248 0.43 -4.89 -1.42
N THR A 249 -0.26 -4.19 -0.54
CA THR A 249 -1.49 -4.67 0.09
C THR A 249 -2.52 -5.20 -0.93
N PRO A 250 -2.85 -4.52 -2.04
CA PRO A 250 -3.84 -5.02 -2.99
C PRO A 250 -3.35 -6.18 -3.86
N LEU A 251 -2.03 -6.34 -4.02
CA LEU A 251 -1.41 -7.25 -4.98
C LEU A 251 -0.62 -8.40 -4.32
N GLU A 252 -0.48 -8.35 -2.99
CA GLU A 252 0.28 -9.34 -2.21
C GLU A 252 1.74 -9.42 -2.68
N ILE A 253 2.15 -10.52 -3.31
CA ILE A 253 3.51 -10.75 -3.84
C ILE A 253 3.39 -10.94 -5.35
N PHE A 254 3.94 -10.03 -6.14
CA PHE A 254 3.87 -10.11 -7.61
C PHE A 254 5.27 -10.11 -8.23
N PRO A 255 5.60 -11.24 -8.90
CA PRO A 255 6.94 -11.46 -9.44
C PRO A 255 7.21 -10.56 -10.65
N VAL A 256 8.47 -10.19 -10.85
CA VAL A 256 8.95 -9.50 -12.06
C VAL A 256 9.50 -10.54 -13.02
N VAL A 257 9.04 -10.50 -14.26
CA VAL A 257 9.47 -11.42 -15.32
C VAL A 257 10.15 -10.72 -16.50
N GLN A 258 10.10 -9.38 -16.51
CA GLN A 258 10.74 -8.56 -17.56
C GLN A 258 11.12 -7.19 -16.97
N ILE A 259 12.32 -6.70 -17.29
CA ILE A 259 12.79 -5.35 -16.94
C ILE A 259 13.17 -4.63 -18.24
N GLY A 260 12.48 -3.52 -18.53
CA GLY A 260 12.59 -2.89 -19.84
C GLY A 260 12.16 -3.85 -20.94
N ASP A 261 12.93 -3.95 -22.01
CA ASP A 261 12.67 -4.84 -23.14
C ASP A 261 13.26 -6.26 -22.95
N GLU A 262 13.98 -6.50 -21.86
CA GLU A 262 14.69 -7.75 -21.63
C GLU A 262 13.92 -8.66 -20.66
N GLN A 263 13.86 -9.94 -21.00
CA GLN A 263 13.36 -10.97 -20.08
C GLN A 263 14.27 -11.02 -18.85
N PHE A 264 13.66 -11.00 -17.66
CA PHE A 264 14.39 -11.14 -16.41
C PHE A 264 14.48 -12.63 -16.01
N ALA A 265 15.70 -13.07 -15.67
CA ALA A 265 16.00 -14.45 -15.28
C ALA A 265 15.37 -15.48 -16.24
N SER A 266 14.55 -16.40 -15.73
CA SER A 266 13.84 -17.41 -16.57
C SER A 266 12.61 -16.86 -17.29
N GLY A 267 12.17 -15.63 -17.00
CA GLY A 267 10.87 -15.10 -17.49
C GLY A 267 9.66 -15.67 -16.75
N GLU A 268 9.89 -16.36 -15.64
CA GLU A 268 8.86 -16.94 -14.78
C GLU A 268 9.11 -16.62 -13.31
N ARG A 269 8.09 -16.73 -12.48
CA ARG A 269 8.25 -16.60 -11.01
C ARG A 269 9.19 -17.68 -10.48
N GLY A 270 10.19 -17.27 -9.70
CA GLY A 270 11.18 -18.17 -9.14
C GLY A 270 10.68 -18.98 -7.94
N PRO A 271 11.47 -20.00 -7.51
CA PRO A 271 11.08 -20.92 -6.45
C PRO A 271 10.88 -20.27 -5.07
N ILE A 272 11.70 -19.29 -4.70
CA ILE A 272 11.56 -18.57 -3.42
C ILE A 272 10.29 -17.71 -3.43
N THR A 273 10.02 -17.01 -4.54
CA THR A 273 8.78 -16.24 -4.72
C THR A 273 7.55 -17.13 -4.61
N LYS A 274 7.54 -18.30 -5.28
CA LYS A 274 6.47 -19.31 -5.19
C LYS A 274 6.25 -19.77 -3.75
N LYS A 275 7.33 -20.06 -3.02
CA LYS A 275 7.28 -20.51 -1.62
C LYS A 275 6.67 -19.45 -0.71
N LEU A 276 7.05 -18.17 -0.88
CA LEU A 276 6.49 -17.04 -0.15
C LEU A 276 5.02 -16.80 -0.48
N GLN A 277 4.63 -16.89 -1.77
CA GLN A 277 3.23 -16.79 -2.19
C GLN A 277 2.37 -17.89 -1.57
N SER A 278 2.86 -19.14 -1.54
CA SER A 278 2.12 -20.27 -0.94
C SER A 278 1.93 -20.07 0.57
N ALA A 279 2.97 -19.62 1.29
CA ALA A 279 2.87 -19.33 2.73
C ALA A 279 1.92 -18.16 3.00
N TYR A 280 1.94 -17.13 2.16
CA TYR A 280 1.01 -16.00 2.26
C TYR A 280 -0.44 -16.47 2.05
N GLU A 281 -0.71 -17.30 1.06
CA GLU A 281 -2.05 -17.85 0.79
C GLU A 281 -2.54 -18.76 1.91
N GLU A 282 -1.67 -19.60 2.45
CA GLU A 282 -1.99 -20.43 3.62
C GLU A 282 -2.39 -19.57 4.82
N SER A 283 -1.66 -18.49 5.07
CA SER A 283 -1.99 -17.54 6.14
C SER A 283 -3.35 -16.86 5.96
N ILE A 284 -3.72 -16.50 4.71
CA ILE A 284 -5.06 -15.97 4.42
C ILE A 284 -6.12 -17.04 4.69
N SER A 285 -5.86 -18.29 4.28
CA SER A 285 -6.80 -19.39 4.48
C SER A 285 -7.03 -19.68 5.97
N LEU A 286 -5.98 -19.68 6.78
CA LEU A 286 -6.07 -19.80 8.24
C LEU A 286 -6.83 -18.61 8.84
N PHE A 287 -6.54 -17.39 8.43
CA PHE A 287 -7.24 -16.19 8.89
C PHE A 287 -8.76 -16.26 8.62
N LYS A 288 -9.18 -16.74 7.45
CA LYS A 288 -10.59 -16.91 7.09
C LYS A 288 -11.33 -17.88 8.02
N VAL A 289 -10.63 -18.91 8.54
CA VAL A 289 -11.25 -19.94 9.40
C VAL A 289 -11.27 -19.52 10.88
N THR A 290 -10.26 -18.76 11.33
CA THR A 290 -10.08 -18.43 12.77
C THR A 290 -10.79 -17.16 13.21
N ASN A 291 -11.20 -16.32 12.31
CA ASN A 291 -11.91 -15.07 12.55
C ASN A 291 -13.27 -15.07 11.85
#